data_3eaf3c571bebbaff54ba47746bbe6b7f
#
_entry.id   3eaf3c571bebbaff54ba47746bbe6b7f
#
_cell.length_a   1.000
_cell.length_b   1.000
_cell.length_c   1.000
_cell.angle_alpha   90.00
_cell.angle_beta   90.00
_cell.angle_gamma   90.00
#
_symmetry.space_group_name_H-M   'P 1'
#
loop_
_entity.id
_entity.type
_entity.pdbx_description
1 polymer ?
#
loop_
_entity_poly.entity_id
_entity_poly.type
_entity_poly.pdbx_seq_one_letter_code
_entity_poly.pdbx_strand_id
1 'polypeptide(L)'
;GYGNLNKDDWQFGSDSNLIAGVYGYSSNSGTAPDYGGYFLKLKAKGLILETKYIETSGTYLTDTITNVVGFGSSRLNVYLPAATREGQTIFVKQWWSGSMRFYPRSGQKIYDDTSENEYYDFGQGQGGIFTFVRARINGESVAVWLVSRWKF
;
A
#
# COMPACT_ATOMS: atom_id res chain seq x y z
N GLY A 1 29.40 -4.08 -8.47
CA GLY A 1 30.34 -3.44 -7.59
C GLY A 1 29.61 -2.55 -6.63
N TYR A 2 29.72 -2.80 -5.34
CA TYR A 2 29.29 -1.85 -4.31
C TYR A 2 30.23 -0.65 -4.44
N GLY A 3 29.76 0.45 -5.01
CA GLY A 3 30.46 1.71 -4.89
C GLY A 3 30.53 2.05 -3.42
N ASN A 4 31.73 2.11 -2.86
CA ASN A 4 31.97 2.71 -1.56
C ASN A 4 31.56 4.18 -1.70
N LEU A 5 30.34 4.50 -1.24
CA LEU A 5 29.97 5.89 -1.03
C LEU A 5 30.81 6.38 0.13
N ASN A 6 31.77 7.23 -0.15
CA ASN A 6 32.54 7.89 0.86
C ASN A 6 31.62 8.78 1.68
N LYS A 7 31.79 8.83 3.01
CA LYS A 7 30.99 9.71 3.88
C LYS A 7 31.03 11.18 3.46
N ASP A 8 32.01 11.55 2.65
CA ASP A 8 32.25 12.89 2.14
C ASP A 8 31.42 13.21 0.89
N ASP A 9 30.73 12.20 0.31
CA ASP A 9 29.81 12.39 -0.83
C ASP A 9 28.42 12.92 -0.38
N TRP A 10 28.18 12.99 0.93
CA TRP A 10 26.96 13.53 1.52
C TRP A 10 27.18 14.99 1.92
N GLN A 11 27.14 15.90 0.95
CA GLN A 11 27.13 17.33 1.26
C GLN A 11 25.70 17.73 1.68
N PHE A 12 25.48 17.85 2.97
CA PHE A 12 24.33 18.58 3.49
C PHE A 12 24.66 20.07 3.33
N GLY A 13 24.05 20.71 2.36
CA GLY A 13 24.15 22.16 2.23
C GLY A 13 23.66 22.87 3.49
N SER A 14 24.27 23.97 3.84
CA SER A 14 23.88 24.81 4.97
C SER A 14 22.64 25.67 4.73
N ASP A 15 21.99 25.52 3.57
CA ASP A 15 20.80 26.25 3.20
C ASP A 15 19.57 25.70 3.88
N SER A 16 18.82 26.58 4.55
CA SER A 16 17.56 26.28 5.25
C SER A 16 16.43 25.78 4.35
N ASN A 17 16.63 25.74 3.04
CA ASN A 17 15.70 25.26 2.02
C ASN A 17 16.14 23.95 1.37
N LEU A 18 17.12 23.25 1.94
CA LEU A 18 17.59 22.00 1.34
C LEU A 18 16.55 20.91 1.46
N ILE A 19 15.98 20.51 0.35
CA ILE A 19 15.25 19.26 0.21
C ILE A 19 16.30 18.17 -0.04
N ALA A 20 16.78 17.54 1.01
CA ALA A 20 17.60 16.34 0.87
C ALA A 20 16.69 15.17 0.49
N GLY A 21 16.65 14.85 -0.79
CA GLY A 21 16.05 13.61 -1.27
C GLY A 21 17.10 12.49 -1.24
N VAL A 22 16.81 11.40 -0.55
CA VAL A 22 17.56 10.15 -0.76
C VAL A 22 16.94 9.46 -1.97
N TYR A 23 17.63 9.51 -3.10
CA TYR A 23 17.28 8.73 -4.27
C TYR A 23 18.04 7.41 -4.23
N GLY A 24 17.32 6.34 -3.86
CA GLY A 24 17.82 5.00 -4.10
C GLY A 24 17.40 4.55 -5.49
N TYR A 25 18.30 4.47 -6.44
CA TYR A 25 18.07 3.83 -7.72
C TYR A 25 18.64 2.42 -7.65
N SER A 26 17.79 1.42 -7.77
CA SER A 26 18.20 0.03 -7.94
C SER A 26 18.06 -0.35 -9.41
N SER A 27 19.19 -0.57 -10.08
CA SER A 27 19.25 -1.11 -11.45
C SER A 27 19.38 -2.64 -11.45
N ASN A 28 18.83 -3.30 -10.42
CA ASN A 28 19.05 -4.73 -10.26
C ASN A 28 18.14 -5.53 -11.19
N SER A 29 18.71 -6.16 -12.19
CA SER A 29 18.04 -7.13 -13.07
C SER A 29 17.88 -8.53 -12.43
N GLY A 30 18.14 -8.65 -11.13
CA GLY A 30 18.09 -9.91 -10.38
C GLY A 30 16.76 -10.11 -9.64
N THR A 31 16.62 -11.27 -9.02
CA THR A 31 15.46 -11.70 -8.24
C THR A 31 15.33 -11.03 -6.86
N ALA A 32 16.22 -10.09 -6.52
CA ALA A 32 16.17 -9.36 -5.27
C ALA A 32 15.10 -8.25 -5.34
N PRO A 33 14.36 -8.02 -4.26
CA PRO A 33 13.37 -6.94 -4.23
C PRO A 33 14.03 -5.58 -4.38
N ASP A 34 13.46 -4.75 -5.25
CA ASP A 34 13.88 -3.35 -5.41
C ASP A 34 13.37 -2.54 -4.23
N TYR A 35 14.27 -2.12 -3.36
CA TYR A 35 13.99 -1.14 -2.33
C TYR A 35 14.53 0.22 -2.78
N GLY A 36 13.68 1.23 -2.83
CA GLY A 36 14.10 2.62 -3.03
C GLY A 36 15.00 3.15 -1.89
N GLY A 37 14.96 2.49 -0.74
CA GLY A 37 15.82 2.74 0.41
C GLY A 37 15.58 1.71 1.50
N TYR A 38 16.63 1.37 2.24
CA TYR A 38 16.54 0.53 3.43
C TYR A 38 16.94 1.34 4.65
N PHE A 39 16.01 1.55 5.58
CA PHE A 39 16.23 2.31 6.80
C PHE A 39 16.03 1.42 8.01
N LEU A 40 17.04 1.32 8.88
CA LEU A 40 16.90 0.66 10.19
C LEU A 40 15.98 1.44 11.12
N LYS A 41 15.99 2.78 11.00
CA LYS A 41 15.07 3.69 11.70
C LYS A 41 14.76 4.87 10.79
N LEU A 42 13.48 5.15 10.59
CA LEU A 42 13.02 6.35 9.92
C LEU A 42 12.35 7.27 10.94
N LYS A 43 12.86 8.50 11.10
CA LYS A 43 12.18 9.57 11.82
C LYS A 43 11.76 10.62 10.80
N ALA A 44 10.45 10.68 10.52
CA ALA A 44 9.88 11.65 9.60
C ALA A 44 8.93 12.58 10.35
N LYS A 45 8.91 13.87 9.96
CA LYS A 45 7.89 14.82 10.45
C LYS A 45 6.55 14.64 9.74
N GLY A 46 6.55 14.00 8.58
CA GLY A 46 5.39 13.67 7.80
C GLY A 46 5.72 12.61 6.75
N LEU A 47 4.68 11.91 6.29
CA LEU A 47 4.75 10.93 5.22
C LEU A 47 3.73 11.32 4.14
N ILE A 48 4.21 11.49 2.92
CA ILE A 48 3.35 11.70 1.74
C ILE A 48 3.17 10.34 1.08
N LEU A 49 1.92 9.88 1.03
CA LEU A 49 1.54 8.61 0.42
C LEU A 49 1.00 8.84 -0.99
N GLU A 50 1.35 7.95 -1.91
CA GLU A 50 0.75 7.98 -3.24
C GLU A 50 -0.75 7.70 -3.12
N THR A 51 -1.55 8.68 -3.52
CA THR A 51 -3.00 8.65 -3.37
C THR A 51 -3.69 8.43 -4.71
N LYS A 52 -4.56 7.43 -4.76
CA LYS A 52 -5.46 7.18 -5.88
C LYS A 52 -6.88 7.59 -5.53
N TYR A 53 -7.44 8.51 -6.31
CA TYR A 53 -8.86 8.83 -6.26
C TYR A 53 -9.64 7.88 -7.16
N ILE A 54 -10.70 7.29 -6.62
CA ILE A 54 -11.56 6.33 -7.32
C ILE A 54 -12.92 7.00 -7.58
N GLU A 55 -13.19 7.23 -8.85
CA GLU A 55 -14.44 7.84 -9.33
C GLU A 55 -15.20 6.88 -10.25
N THR A 56 -14.52 5.88 -10.77
CA THR A 56 -15.08 4.90 -11.72
C THR A 56 -14.90 3.48 -11.20
N SER A 57 -15.93 2.65 -11.45
CA SER A 57 -15.88 1.22 -11.13
C SER A 57 -14.94 0.46 -12.09
N GLY A 58 -14.39 -0.64 -11.61
CA GLY A 58 -13.45 -1.47 -12.39
C GLY A 58 -12.00 -1.02 -12.29
N THR A 59 -11.66 -0.20 -11.28
CA THR A 59 -10.29 0.29 -11.09
C THR A 59 -9.38 -0.80 -10.52
N TYR A 60 -8.25 -1.01 -11.17
CA TYR A 60 -7.16 -1.89 -10.70
C TYR A 60 -6.08 -1.06 -10.02
N LEU A 61 -5.77 -1.40 -8.77
CA LEU A 61 -4.68 -0.78 -8.03
C LEU A 61 -3.35 -1.40 -8.45
N THR A 62 -2.30 -0.57 -8.47
CA THR A 62 -0.92 -1.01 -8.61
C THR A 62 -0.29 -1.20 -7.24
N ASP A 63 0.85 -1.86 -7.18
CA ASP A 63 1.59 -2.12 -5.94
C ASP A 63 2.24 -0.87 -5.32
N THR A 64 2.29 0.24 -6.06
CA THR A 64 2.79 1.53 -5.59
C THR A 64 1.74 2.35 -4.83
N ILE A 65 0.43 2.08 -5.05
CA ILE A 65 -0.65 2.83 -4.41
C ILE A 65 -0.75 2.43 -2.94
N THR A 66 -0.62 3.40 -2.07
CA THR A 66 -0.68 3.23 -0.61
C THR A 66 -1.88 3.93 0.04
N ASN A 67 -2.57 4.81 -0.68
CA ASN A 67 -3.74 5.50 -0.18
C ASN A 67 -4.84 5.56 -1.25
N VAL A 68 -6.07 5.23 -0.88
CA VAL A 68 -7.23 5.15 -1.78
C VAL A 68 -8.38 5.95 -1.22
N VAL A 69 -8.91 6.86 -2.01
CA VAL A 69 -10.06 7.69 -1.63
C VAL A 69 -11.18 7.53 -2.65
N GLY A 70 -12.35 7.08 -2.20
CA GLY A 70 -13.51 6.89 -3.05
C GLY A 70 -14.42 8.12 -3.11
N PHE A 71 -14.78 8.55 -4.31
CA PHE A 71 -15.62 9.71 -4.58
C PHE A 71 -16.91 9.38 -5.36
N GLY A 72 -17.28 8.13 -5.51
CA GLY A 72 -18.50 7.74 -6.22
C GLY A 72 -19.76 7.83 -5.38
N SER A 73 -20.89 8.16 -6.00
CA SER A 73 -22.23 8.08 -5.40
C SER A 73 -22.87 6.70 -5.50
N SER A 74 -22.31 5.82 -6.33
CA SER A 74 -22.69 4.43 -6.49
C SER A 74 -21.59 3.51 -5.95
N ARG A 75 -21.81 2.19 -6.09
CA ARG A 75 -20.77 1.22 -5.74
C ARG A 75 -19.64 1.23 -6.77
N LEU A 76 -18.42 1.38 -6.30
CA LEU A 76 -17.19 1.35 -7.09
C LEU A 76 -16.48 0.02 -6.83
N ASN A 77 -16.31 -0.79 -7.87
CA ASN A 77 -15.53 -2.02 -7.77
C ASN A 77 -14.04 -1.69 -7.95
N VAL A 78 -13.23 -2.11 -6.99
CA VAL A 78 -11.79 -1.85 -6.94
C VAL A 78 -11.07 -3.19 -6.79
N TYR A 79 -10.03 -3.39 -7.56
CA TYR A 79 -9.24 -4.62 -7.50
C TYR A 79 -7.90 -4.32 -6.81
N LEU A 80 -7.65 -5.03 -5.72
CA LEU A 80 -6.39 -4.94 -4.98
C LEU A 80 -5.21 -5.31 -5.89
N PRO A 81 -4.00 -4.83 -5.64
CA PRO A 81 -2.83 -5.21 -6.43
C PRO A 81 -2.52 -6.70 -6.24
N ALA A 82 -1.82 -7.29 -7.20
CA ALA A 82 -1.24 -8.62 -7.04
C ALA A 82 -0.05 -8.52 -6.08
N ALA A 83 -0.32 -8.44 -4.78
CA ALA A 83 0.71 -8.26 -3.77
C ALA A 83 1.64 -9.47 -3.71
N THR A 84 2.92 -9.20 -3.69
CA THR A 84 3.98 -10.20 -3.61
C THR A 84 4.85 -10.05 -2.37
N ARG A 85 4.74 -8.92 -1.69
CA ARG A 85 5.56 -8.56 -0.52
C ARG A 85 4.71 -8.41 0.73
N GLU A 86 5.08 -9.12 1.78
CA GLU A 86 4.45 -8.96 3.09
C GLU A 86 4.66 -7.53 3.62
N GLY A 87 3.67 -7.05 4.35
CA GLY A 87 3.67 -5.69 4.88
C GLY A 87 3.20 -4.62 3.91
N GLN A 88 2.89 -4.95 2.64
CA GLN A 88 2.25 -3.99 1.75
C GLN A 88 0.93 -3.53 2.38
N THR A 89 0.77 -2.22 2.50
CA THR A 89 -0.35 -1.61 3.23
C THR A 89 -1.06 -0.60 2.35
N ILE A 90 -2.40 -0.66 2.34
CA ILE A 90 -3.26 0.27 1.60
C ILE A 90 -4.26 0.88 2.58
N PHE A 91 -4.19 2.20 2.74
CA PHE A 91 -5.17 2.97 3.49
C PHE A 91 -6.36 3.28 2.60
N VAL A 92 -7.57 3.14 3.14
CA VAL A 92 -8.82 3.33 2.39
C VAL A 92 -9.72 4.31 3.09
N LYS A 93 -10.32 5.22 2.33
CA LYS A 93 -11.38 6.12 2.80
C LYS A 93 -12.47 6.24 1.74
N GLN A 94 -13.70 5.83 2.08
CA GLN A 94 -14.87 6.17 1.28
C GLN A 94 -15.42 7.51 1.76
N TRP A 95 -15.24 8.54 0.93
CA TRP A 95 -15.62 9.90 1.29
C TRP A 95 -17.06 10.23 0.91
N TRP A 96 -17.49 9.83 -0.28
CA TRP A 96 -18.80 10.17 -0.84
C TRP A 96 -19.92 9.17 -0.44
N SER A 97 -21.15 9.42 -0.89
CA SER A 97 -22.37 8.69 -0.50
C SER A 97 -22.44 7.23 -0.97
N GLY A 98 -21.60 6.81 -1.89
CA GLY A 98 -21.55 5.43 -2.38
C GLY A 98 -20.75 4.48 -1.49
N SER A 99 -20.27 3.41 -2.10
CA SER A 99 -19.42 2.41 -1.46
C SER A 99 -18.26 2.00 -2.37
N MET A 100 -17.17 1.54 -1.79
CA MET A 100 -16.12 0.84 -2.52
C MET A 100 -16.15 -0.63 -2.15
N ARG A 101 -16.16 -1.50 -3.16
CA ARG A 101 -16.03 -2.94 -3.02
C ARG A 101 -14.67 -3.38 -3.53
N PHE A 102 -13.87 -3.95 -2.64
CA PHE A 102 -12.54 -4.43 -2.94
C PHE A 102 -12.55 -5.92 -3.21
N TYR A 103 -11.93 -6.31 -4.32
CA TYR A 103 -11.71 -7.70 -4.70
C TYR A 103 -10.22 -8.03 -4.62
N PRO A 104 -9.85 -9.19 -4.08
CA PRO A 104 -8.47 -9.67 -4.15
C PRO A 104 -8.15 -10.13 -5.58
N ARG A 105 -6.88 -10.24 -5.91
CA ARG A 105 -6.45 -10.90 -7.14
C ARG A 105 -6.57 -12.42 -7.02
N SER A 106 -6.59 -13.08 -8.18
CA SER A 106 -6.62 -14.53 -8.25
C SER A 106 -5.53 -15.17 -7.39
N GLY A 107 -5.91 -16.16 -6.59
CA GLY A 107 -5.02 -16.83 -5.64
C GLY A 107 -4.76 -16.08 -4.34
N GLN A 108 -5.36 -14.91 -4.15
CA GLN A 108 -5.32 -14.15 -2.90
C GLN A 108 -6.72 -14.08 -2.27
N LYS A 109 -6.77 -13.85 -0.98
CA LYS A 109 -8.00 -13.80 -0.19
C LYS A 109 -8.03 -12.54 0.67
N ILE A 110 -9.23 -12.14 1.08
CA ILE A 110 -9.43 -11.10 2.07
C ILE A 110 -9.92 -11.74 3.36
N TYR A 111 -9.32 -11.36 4.48
CA TYR A 111 -9.76 -11.74 5.82
C TYR A 111 -10.05 -10.49 6.64
N ASP A 112 -11.20 -10.46 7.28
CA ASP A 112 -11.45 -9.57 8.40
C ASP A 112 -11.25 -10.33 9.73
N ASP A 113 -11.59 -9.70 10.84
CA ASP A 113 -11.38 -10.30 12.17
C ASP A 113 -12.16 -11.61 12.39
N THR A 114 -13.09 -11.95 11.52
CA THR A 114 -14.06 -13.04 11.71
C THR A 114 -14.05 -14.11 10.64
N SER A 115 -13.74 -13.75 9.38
CA SER A 115 -13.97 -14.68 8.26
C SER A 115 -13.14 -14.33 7.01
N GLU A 116 -13.02 -15.34 6.15
CA GLU A 116 -12.61 -15.18 4.77
C GLU A 116 -13.75 -14.57 3.94
N ASN A 117 -13.38 -13.59 3.11
CA ASN A 117 -14.31 -12.85 2.26
C ASN A 117 -13.88 -12.87 0.80
N GLU A 118 -14.84 -13.05 -0.12
CA GLU A 118 -14.61 -12.91 -1.57
C GLU A 118 -14.37 -11.46 -1.97
N TYR A 119 -14.92 -10.53 -1.22
CA TYR A 119 -14.77 -9.08 -1.37
C TYR A 119 -14.96 -8.39 -0.03
N TYR A 120 -14.58 -7.12 0.05
CA TYR A 120 -14.81 -6.31 1.25
C TYR A 120 -15.35 -4.93 0.90
N ASP A 121 -16.39 -4.49 1.62
CA ASP A 121 -17.09 -3.23 1.35
C ASP A 121 -16.77 -2.15 2.38
N PHE A 122 -16.46 -0.95 1.89
CA PHE A 122 -16.46 0.28 2.67
C PHE A 122 -17.60 1.18 2.20
N GLY A 123 -18.58 1.42 3.05
CA GLY A 123 -19.66 2.36 2.81
C GLY A 123 -19.28 3.81 3.09
N GLN A 124 -20.23 4.70 2.90
CA GLN A 124 -20.05 6.13 3.17
C GLN A 124 -19.48 6.41 4.56
N GLY A 125 -18.46 7.25 4.63
CA GLY A 125 -17.79 7.62 5.87
C GLY A 125 -16.91 6.54 6.48
N GLN A 126 -16.88 5.34 5.91
CA GLN A 126 -16.03 4.26 6.39
C GLN A 126 -14.63 4.35 5.80
N GLY A 127 -13.69 3.76 6.50
CA GLY A 127 -12.32 3.58 6.03
C GLY A 127 -11.69 2.40 6.72
N GLY A 128 -10.48 2.09 6.30
CA GLY A 128 -9.75 0.98 6.85
C GLY A 128 -8.34 0.86 6.29
N ILE A 129 -7.72 -0.24 6.66
CA ILE A 129 -6.39 -0.61 6.19
C ILE A 129 -6.45 -2.04 5.68
N PHE A 130 -5.94 -2.26 4.48
CA PHE A 130 -5.55 -3.59 4.03
C PHE A 130 -4.05 -3.77 4.28
N THR A 131 -3.67 -4.90 4.87
CA THR A 131 -2.27 -5.30 5.01
C THR A 131 -2.08 -6.69 4.40
N PHE A 132 -1.15 -6.81 3.47
CA PHE A 132 -0.85 -8.09 2.84
C PHE A 132 0.10 -8.92 3.71
N VAL A 133 -0.26 -10.17 3.93
CA VAL A 133 0.56 -11.14 4.67
C VAL A 133 0.49 -12.52 4.03
N ARG A 134 1.46 -13.37 4.37
CA ARG A 134 1.40 -14.80 4.13
C ARG A 134 1.06 -15.50 5.43
N ALA A 135 -0.19 -15.94 5.55
CA ALA A 135 -0.66 -16.63 6.74
C ALA A 135 -0.64 -18.15 6.56
N ARG A 136 -0.49 -18.88 7.65
CA ARG A 136 -0.74 -20.33 7.67
C ARG A 136 -2.17 -20.56 8.14
N ILE A 137 -3.01 -21.06 7.23
CA ILE A 137 -4.41 -21.37 7.50
C ILE A 137 -4.60 -22.84 7.23
N ASN A 138 -5.04 -23.60 8.23
CA ASN A 138 -5.20 -25.07 8.16
C ASN A 138 -3.93 -25.82 7.66
N GLY A 139 -2.75 -25.28 8.01
CA GLY A 139 -1.47 -25.88 7.60
C GLY A 139 -0.94 -25.42 6.24
N GLU A 140 -1.76 -24.76 5.43
CA GLU A 140 -1.37 -24.25 4.11
C GLU A 140 -0.91 -22.79 4.19
N SER A 141 0.10 -22.43 3.38
CA SER A 141 0.53 -21.04 3.23
C SER A 141 -0.39 -20.32 2.26
N VAL A 142 -1.14 -19.35 2.75
CA VAL A 142 -2.13 -18.60 1.98
C VAL A 142 -1.73 -17.14 1.92
N ALA A 143 -1.81 -16.55 0.72
CA ALA A 143 -1.59 -15.12 0.49
C ALA A 143 -2.89 -14.37 0.79
N VAL A 144 -2.88 -13.51 1.81
CA VAL A 144 -4.09 -12.86 2.29
C VAL A 144 -3.92 -11.36 2.48
N TRP A 145 -5.00 -10.63 2.26
CA TRP A 145 -5.19 -9.26 2.66
C TRP A 145 -5.98 -9.22 3.97
N LEU A 146 -5.31 -8.88 5.05
CA LEU A 146 -5.98 -8.59 6.32
C LEU A 146 -6.60 -7.21 6.25
N VAL A 147 -7.87 -7.09 6.65
CA VAL A 147 -8.56 -5.80 6.68
C VAL A 147 -8.96 -5.43 8.09
N SER A 148 -8.59 -4.23 8.50
CA SER A 148 -9.07 -3.58 9.71
C SER A 148 -9.90 -2.35 9.34
N ARG A 149 -11.11 -2.23 9.88
CA ARG A 149 -12.06 -1.18 9.55
C ARG A 149 -12.25 -0.20 10.69
N TRP A 150 -12.41 1.08 10.34
CA TRP A 150 -12.94 2.10 11.24
C TRP A 150 -14.14 2.81 10.62
N LYS A 151 -15.00 3.33 11.48
CA LYS A 151 -16.16 4.14 11.11
C LYS A 151 -16.01 5.49 11.81
N PHE A 152 -16.19 6.57 11.08
CA PHE A 152 -16.16 7.94 11.60
C PHE A 152 -17.58 8.45 11.84
#